data_daa28a2cf1b874cf34206805d86e03bc
#
_entry.id   daa28a2cf1b874cf34206805d86e03bc
#
_cell.length_a   1.000
_cell.length_b   1.000
_cell.length_c   1.000
_cell.angle_alpha   90.00
_cell.angle_beta   90.00
_cell.angle_gamma   90.00
#
_symmetry.space_group_name_H-M   'P 1'
#
loop_
_entity.id
_entity.type
_entity.pdbx_description
1 polymer ?
#
loop_
_entity_poly.entity_id
_entity_poly.type
_entity_poly.pdbx_seq_one_letter_code
_entity_poly.pdbx_strand_id
1 'polypeptide(L)'
;TAIQSMAKWARKHGVLLHLHRAGHSTYTRQKTHGVSFRVIAKWLRLAGVDHLHAGTAVGKLEGDPMTVQGYYNVCRDSYTKQDLPRGLFFDQDWADLKKVMPVASGGIHAGQMHQLLDLFGDDVVLQFGGGTIGHPMGIQAGATANRVALEAMVLARNEGRDYFREG
;
A
#
# COMPACT_ATOMS: atom_id res chain seq x y z
N THR A 1 19.05 -0.36 11.53
CA THR A 1 20.20 -1.26 11.22
C THR A 1 19.76 -2.65 10.82
N ALA A 2 18.91 -3.37 11.60
CA ALA A 2 18.47 -4.73 11.26
C ALA A 2 17.78 -4.81 9.88
N ILE A 3 16.82 -3.92 9.60
CA ILE A 3 16.10 -3.87 8.30
C ILE A 3 17.07 -3.58 7.16
N GLN A 4 18.02 -2.69 7.36
CA GLN A 4 19.03 -2.36 6.35
C GLN A 4 19.97 -3.56 6.07
N SER A 5 20.34 -4.31 7.09
CA SER A 5 21.10 -5.55 6.93
C SER A 5 20.29 -6.61 6.18
N MET A 6 19.00 -6.75 6.51
CA MET A 6 18.08 -7.65 5.80
C MET A 6 17.90 -7.24 4.33
N ALA A 7 17.76 -5.95 4.04
CA ALA A 7 17.65 -5.45 2.68
C ALA A 7 18.89 -5.74 1.84
N LYS A 8 20.09 -5.58 2.42
CA LYS A 8 21.35 -5.96 1.78
C LYS A 8 21.42 -7.46 1.50
N TRP A 9 21.03 -8.26 2.48
CA TRP A 9 20.99 -9.73 2.36
C TRP A 9 20.01 -10.15 1.26
N ALA A 10 18.80 -9.62 1.26
CA ALA A 10 17.75 -9.91 0.28
C ALA A 10 18.24 -9.63 -1.15
N ARG A 11 18.85 -8.45 -1.38
CA ARG A 11 19.44 -8.12 -2.68
C ARG A 11 20.52 -9.10 -3.12
N LYS A 12 21.40 -9.47 -2.20
CA LYS A 12 22.47 -10.44 -2.49
C LYS A 12 21.92 -11.81 -2.90
N HIS A 13 20.77 -12.21 -2.39
CA HIS A 13 20.18 -13.53 -2.62
C HIS A 13 19.02 -13.50 -3.64
N GLY A 14 18.75 -12.36 -4.28
CA GLY A 14 17.71 -12.21 -5.29
C GLY A 14 16.29 -12.44 -4.77
N VAL A 15 16.03 -12.13 -3.49
CA VAL A 15 14.72 -12.25 -2.87
C VAL A 15 14.13 -10.88 -2.51
N LEU A 16 12.81 -10.78 -2.50
CA LEU A 16 12.09 -9.56 -2.11
C LEU A 16 11.96 -9.45 -0.60
N LEU A 17 12.16 -8.25 -0.08
CA LEU A 17 11.90 -7.93 1.32
C LEU A 17 10.52 -7.26 1.45
N HIS A 18 9.51 -8.06 1.80
CA HIS A 18 8.16 -7.62 2.09
C HIS A 18 8.03 -7.28 3.57
N LEU A 19 7.85 -6.01 3.89
CA LEU A 19 7.90 -5.51 5.25
C LEU A 19 6.52 -5.15 5.79
N HIS A 20 6.15 -5.78 6.90
CA HIS A 20 4.97 -5.44 7.67
C HIS A 20 5.27 -4.29 8.65
N ARG A 21 4.31 -3.40 8.87
CA ARG A 21 4.45 -2.29 9.82
C ARG A 21 3.90 -2.58 11.23
N ALA A 22 3.80 -3.85 11.62
CA ALA A 22 3.30 -4.24 12.94
C ALA A 22 4.00 -3.48 14.07
N GLY A 23 3.24 -3.04 15.06
CA GLY A 23 3.76 -2.27 16.20
C GLY A 23 3.96 -0.78 15.95
N HIS A 24 3.83 -0.28 14.72
CA HIS A 24 4.05 1.14 14.43
C HIS A 24 3.12 2.07 15.22
N SER A 25 1.91 1.62 15.55
CA SER A 25 0.92 2.43 16.25
C SER A 25 1.36 2.89 17.65
N THR A 26 2.30 2.18 18.28
CA THR A 26 2.95 2.60 19.51
C THR A 26 3.57 3.99 19.36
N TYR A 27 4.05 4.34 18.19
CA TYR A 27 4.69 5.62 17.90
C TYR A 27 3.77 6.56 17.12
N THR A 28 3.01 6.05 16.16
CA THR A 28 2.29 6.88 15.19
C THR A 28 0.94 7.39 15.67
N ARG A 29 0.37 6.81 16.74
CA ARG A 29 -0.89 7.25 17.36
C ARG A 29 -0.73 8.20 18.53
N GLN A 30 0.50 8.53 18.91
CA GLN A 30 0.75 9.48 20.00
C GLN A 30 0.48 10.91 19.55
N LYS A 31 -0.32 11.65 20.33
CA LYS A 31 -0.68 13.03 20.00
C LYS A 31 0.38 14.06 20.41
N THR A 32 1.11 13.78 21.48
CA THR A 32 2.04 14.73 22.11
C THR A 32 3.51 14.39 21.88
N HIS A 33 3.82 13.13 21.68
CA HIS A 33 5.16 12.65 21.37
C HIS A 33 5.05 11.37 20.54
N GLY A 34 5.87 11.22 19.56
CA GLY A 34 5.80 10.06 18.67
C GLY A 34 6.48 10.36 17.34
N VAL A 35 6.26 9.49 16.39
CA VAL A 35 6.82 9.60 15.04
C VAL A 35 5.70 9.36 14.02
N SER A 36 5.52 10.29 13.10
CA SER A 36 4.58 10.10 11.99
C SER A 36 4.96 8.87 11.17
N PHE A 37 3.97 8.08 10.75
CA PHE A 37 4.21 6.94 9.86
C PHE A 37 4.91 7.36 8.56
N ARG A 38 4.70 8.56 8.09
CA ARG A 38 5.41 9.11 6.92
C ARG A 38 6.92 9.13 7.11
N VAL A 39 7.39 9.51 8.29
CA VAL A 39 8.84 9.46 8.62
C VAL A 39 9.33 8.03 8.62
N ILE A 40 8.57 7.11 9.21
CA ILE A 40 8.89 5.68 9.22
C ILE A 40 8.97 5.15 7.79
N ALA A 41 8.00 5.47 6.93
CA ALA A 41 7.99 5.07 5.52
C ALA A 41 9.23 5.58 4.77
N LYS A 42 9.63 6.84 4.99
CA LYS A 42 10.87 7.39 4.43
C LYS A 42 12.10 6.62 4.88
N TRP A 43 12.21 6.34 6.17
CA TRP A 43 13.34 5.58 6.70
C TRP A 43 13.40 4.15 6.15
N LEU A 44 12.26 3.52 5.95
CA LEU A 44 12.20 2.17 5.40
C LEU A 44 12.56 2.16 3.90
N ARG A 45 12.14 3.18 3.17
CA ARG A 45 12.60 3.38 1.78
C ARG A 45 14.12 3.57 1.72
N LEU A 46 14.69 4.43 2.56
CA LEU A 46 16.14 4.62 2.70
C LEU A 46 16.87 3.32 3.11
N ALA A 47 16.24 2.47 3.92
CA ALA A 47 16.79 1.18 4.30
C ALA A 47 16.81 0.16 3.17
N GLY A 48 16.05 0.38 2.08
CA GLY A 48 16.07 -0.43 0.87
C GLY A 48 15.09 -1.59 0.86
N VAL A 49 13.93 -1.48 1.54
CA VAL A 49 12.86 -2.48 1.46
C VAL A 49 12.22 -2.50 0.08
N ASP A 50 11.59 -3.61 -0.28
CA ASP A 50 10.92 -3.77 -1.58
C ASP A 50 9.43 -3.48 -1.48
N HIS A 51 8.76 -4.01 -0.48
CA HIS A 51 7.36 -3.79 -0.19
C HIS A 51 7.17 -3.27 1.23
N LEU A 52 6.18 -2.38 1.43
CA LEU A 52 5.86 -1.82 2.74
C LEU A 52 4.35 -1.69 2.93
N HIS A 53 3.82 -2.26 4.00
CA HIS A 53 2.43 -2.03 4.39
C HIS A 53 2.21 -0.54 4.72
N ALA A 54 1.38 0.14 3.93
CA ALA A 54 1.17 1.59 4.02
C ALA A 54 -0.28 2.00 4.35
N GLY A 55 -1.16 1.03 4.59
CA GLY A 55 -2.57 1.27 4.86
C GLY A 55 -3.45 1.17 3.63
N THR A 56 -4.77 1.12 3.83
CA THR A 56 -5.74 0.93 2.74
C THR A 56 -6.71 2.08 2.57
N ALA A 57 -7.03 2.82 3.63
CA ALA A 57 -8.11 3.80 3.67
C ALA A 57 -9.48 3.27 3.19
N VAL A 58 -9.57 1.98 2.88
CA VAL A 58 -10.77 1.26 2.44
C VAL A 58 -10.99 0.09 3.40
N GLY A 59 -12.23 -0.26 3.68
CA GLY A 59 -12.56 -1.32 4.63
C GLY A 59 -12.69 -0.82 6.08
N LYS A 60 -12.41 -1.71 7.03
CA LYS A 60 -12.62 -1.45 8.48
C LYS A 60 -11.47 -0.71 9.16
N LEU A 61 -10.36 -0.48 8.49
CA LEU A 61 -9.20 0.17 9.09
C LEU A 61 -9.34 1.69 9.02
N GLU A 62 -9.04 2.34 10.13
CA GLU A 62 -8.97 3.78 10.24
C GLU A 62 -7.86 4.33 9.34
N GLY A 63 -8.16 5.37 8.61
CA GLY A 63 -7.19 6.10 7.82
C GLY A 63 -7.86 7.15 6.96
N ASP A 64 -7.36 8.36 7.02
CA ASP A 64 -7.75 9.39 6.09
C ASP A 64 -7.18 9.05 4.70
N PRO A 65 -8.04 8.96 3.64
CA PRO A 65 -7.61 8.59 2.30
C PRO A 65 -6.48 9.48 1.76
N MET A 66 -6.53 10.78 2.01
CA MET A 66 -5.50 11.72 1.57
C MET A 66 -4.15 11.42 2.23
N THR A 67 -4.16 11.19 3.53
CA THR A 67 -2.94 10.83 4.29
C THR A 67 -2.35 9.52 3.79
N VAL A 68 -3.18 8.52 3.50
CA VAL A 68 -2.70 7.23 2.97
C VAL A 68 -2.13 7.40 1.57
N GLN A 69 -2.76 8.17 0.70
CA GLN A 69 -2.18 8.53 -0.60
C GLN A 69 -0.82 9.21 -0.46
N GLY A 70 -0.64 10.09 0.54
CA GLY A 70 0.65 10.69 0.85
C GLY A 70 1.72 9.65 1.21
N TYR A 71 1.37 8.59 1.92
CA TYR A 71 2.31 7.48 2.18
C TYR A 71 2.70 6.76 0.91
N TYR A 72 1.73 6.55 -0.01
CA TYR A 72 1.98 5.93 -1.31
C TYR A 72 2.92 6.78 -2.17
N ASN A 73 2.71 8.10 -2.20
CA ASN A 73 3.61 9.02 -2.88
C ASN A 73 5.05 8.91 -2.34
N VAL A 74 5.22 8.94 -1.01
CA VAL A 74 6.55 8.76 -0.38
C VAL A 74 7.21 7.44 -0.78
N CYS A 75 6.43 6.37 -0.94
CA CYS A 75 6.97 5.06 -1.30
C CYS A 75 7.42 4.98 -2.76
N ARG A 76 6.63 5.50 -3.70
CA ARG A 76 6.78 5.16 -5.13
C ARG A 76 7.16 6.31 -6.06
N ASP A 77 7.06 7.57 -5.62
CA ASP A 77 7.40 8.70 -6.49
C ASP A 77 8.92 8.88 -6.60
N SER A 78 9.38 9.35 -7.75
CA SER A 78 10.78 9.78 -7.93
C SER A 78 11.00 11.19 -7.38
N TYR A 79 9.95 12.01 -7.46
CA TYR A 79 9.88 13.34 -6.87
C TYR A 79 8.51 13.50 -6.20
N THR A 80 8.51 13.72 -4.90
CA THR A 80 7.28 13.96 -4.12
C THR A 80 7.11 15.46 -3.96
N LYS A 81 6.08 16.04 -4.59
CA LYS A 81 5.75 17.46 -4.45
C LYS A 81 5.05 17.72 -3.12
N GLN A 82 5.23 18.93 -2.60
CA GLN A 82 4.47 19.41 -1.43
C GLN A 82 2.96 19.30 -1.69
N ASP A 83 2.25 18.69 -0.77
CA ASP A 83 0.80 18.52 -0.77
C ASP A 83 0.32 18.45 0.68
N LEU A 84 -0.09 19.58 1.24
CA LEU A 84 -0.48 19.67 2.65
C LEU A 84 -1.70 18.78 3.01
N PRO A 85 -2.76 18.71 2.18
CA PRO A 85 -3.86 17.76 2.40
C PRO A 85 -3.42 16.31 2.53
N ARG A 86 -2.41 15.90 1.75
CA ARG A 86 -1.79 14.57 1.87
C ARG A 86 -0.73 14.48 2.95
N GLY A 87 -0.52 15.58 3.69
CA GLY A 87 0.49 15.67 4.72
C GLY A 87 1.93 15.63 4.20
N LEU A 88 2.16 16.03 2.98
CA LEU A 88 3.48 16.19 2.37
C LEU A 88 3.91 17.64 2.55
N PHE A 89 4.76 17.90 3.54
CA PHE A 89 5.09 19.26 3.97
C PHE A 89 6.17 19.93 3.14
N PHE A 90 6.97 19.16 2.43
CA PHE A 90 8.09 19.65 1.65
C PHE A 90 8.22 18.88 0.34
N ASP A 91 8.74 19.53 -0.67
CA ASP A 91 9.21 18.87 -1.87
C ASP A 91 10.34 17.89 -1.50
N GLN A 92 10.32 16.72 -2.10
CA GLN A 92 11.34 15.69 -1.88
C GLN A 92 11.78 15.10 -3.22
N ASP A 93 12.99 15.42 -3.61
CA ASP A 93 13.70 14.71 -4.67
C ASP A 93 14.29 13.42 -4.06
N TRP A 94 13.96 12.28 -4.65
CA TRP A 94 14.44 10.99 -4.20
C TRP A 94 15.68 10.54 -5.00
N ALA A 95 16.12 11.34 -5.97
CA ALA A 95 17.22 11.01 -6.90
C ALA A 95 17.00 9.58 -7.47
N ASP A 96 18.05 8.77 -7.49
CA ASP A 96 18.00 7.38 -7.98
C ASP A 96 17.61 6.37 -6.89
N LEU A 97 17.09 6.83 -5.74
CA LEU A 97 16.71 5.94 -4.65
C LEU A 97 15.56 5.03 -5.09
N LYS A 98 15.75 3.73 -4.90
CA LYS A 98 14.78 2.70 -5.24
C LYS A 98 13.40 3.02 -4.67
N LYS A 99 12.38 2.83 -5.51
CA LYS A 99 10.98 2.88 -5.11
C LYS A 99 10.62 1.69 -4.23
N VAL A 100 9.62 1.87 -3.40
CA VAL A 100 9.02 0.82 -2.56
C VAL A 100 7.59 0.61 -3.02
N MET A 101 7.20 -0.63 -3.25
CA MET A 101 5.82 -0.97 -3.57
C MET A 101 4.97 -0.91 -2.29
N PRO A 102 3.98 0.00 -2.19
CA PRO A 102 3.10 0.03 -1.04
C PRO A 102 2.16 -1.18 -1.05
N VAL A 103 1.84 -1.67 0.14
CA VAL A 103 0.92 -2.79 0.35
C VAL A 103 -0.34 -2.28 1.01
N ALA A 104 -1.47 -2.47 0.33
CA ALA A 104 -2.81 -2.28 0.88
C ALA A 104 -3.28 -3.60 1.50
N SER A 105 -3.51 -3.61 2.79
CA SER A 105 -3.94 -4.77 3.54
C SER A 105 -4.83 -4.38 4.71
N GLY A 106 -5.76 -5.25 5.06
CA GLY A 106 -6.61 -5.12 6.24
C GLY A 106 -8.06 -4.77 5.91
N GLY A 107 -8.96 -5.72 6.15
CA GLY A 107 -10.41 -5.55 5.99
C GLY A 107 -10.90 -5.38 4.57
N ILE A 108 -10.09 -5.65 3.56
CA ILE A 108 -10.44 -5.54 2.14
C ILE A 108 -10.93 -6.87 1.56
N HIS A 109 -11.79 -6.79 0.56
CA HIS A 109 -12.37 -7.92 -0.16
C HIS A 109 -12.70 -7.57 -1.62
N ALA A 110 -13.05 -8.56 -2.43
CA ALA A 110 -13.31 -8.42 -3.87
C ALA A 110 -14.28 -7.25 -4.21
N GLY A 111 -15.34 -7.06 -3.42
CA GLY A 111 -16.32 -5.99 -3.63
C GLY A 111 -15.80 -4.56 -3.47
N GLN A 112 -14.56 -4.38 -3.01
CA GLN A 112 -13.91 -3.08 -2.86
C GLN A 112 -12.81 -2.85 -3.91
N MET A 113 -12.67 -3.75 -4.87
CA MET A 113 -11.59 -3.71 -5.86
C MET A 113 -11.56 -2.39 -6.64
N HIS A 114 -12.72 -1.90 -7.05
CA HIS A 114 -12.84 -0.62 -7.75
C HIS A 114 -12.33 0.56 -6.93
N GLN A 115 -12.68 0.62 -5.63
CA GLN A 115 -12.21 1.68 -4.73
C GLN A 115 -10.69 1.62 -4.52
N LEU A 116 -10.14 0.42 -4.39
CA LEU A 116 -8.72 0.22 -4.21
C LEU A 116 -7.92 0.67 -5.44
N LEU A 117 -8.35 0.29 -6.64
CA LEU A 117 -7.67 0.66 -7.88
C LEU A 117 -7.85 2.15 -8.21
N ASP A 118 -9.02 2.73 -7.94
CA ASP A 118 -9.25 4.16 -8.12
C ASP A 118 -8.37 5.00 -7.19
N LEU A 119 -8.28 4.61 -5.92
CA LEU A 119 -7.53 5.35 -4.91
C LEU A 119 -6.01 5.19 -5.04
N PHE A 120 -5.54 4.00 -5.40
CA PHE A 120 -4.12 3.65 -5.35
C PHE A 120 -3.46 3.38 -6.70
N GLY A 121 -4.24 3.21 -7.76
CA GLY A 121 -3.72 2.83 -9.09
C GLY A 121 -3.18 1.39 -9.10
N ASP A 122 -2.24 1.11 -10.00
CA ASP A 122 -1.74 -0.25 -10.27
C ASP A 122 -0.45 -0.59 -9.51
N ASP A 123 0.33 0.43 -9.16
CA ASP A 123 1.59 0.23 -8.43
C ASP A 123 1.31 0.01 -6.94
N VAL A 124 0.66 -1.10 -6.63
CA VAL A 124 0.25 -1.50 -5.28
C VAL A 124 0.20 -3.02 -5.16
N VAL A 125 0.57 -3.54 -4.00
CA VAL A 125 0.29 -4.92 -3.62
C VAL A 125 -1.03 -4.96 -2.85
N LEU A 126 -2.01 -5.70 -3.35
CA LEU A 126 -3.29 -5.94 -2.69
C LEU A 126 -3.23 -7.25 -1.90
N GLN A 127 -3.30 -7.17 -0.58
CA GLN A 127 -3.21 -8.34 0.29
C GLN A 127 -4.56 -8.63 0.96
N PHE A 128 -5.21 -9.67 0.50
CA PHE A 128 -6.50 -10.13 1.00
C PHE A 128 -6.32 -11.31 1.98
N GLY A 129 -6.47 -11.05 3.26
CA GLY A 129 -6.47 -12.09 4.29
C GLY A 129 -7.90 -12.58 4.59
N GLY A 130 -8.58 -11.93 5.53
CA GLY A 130 -9.93 -12.28 5.96
C GLY A 130 -10.96 -12.31 4.81
N GLY A 131 -10.83 -11.40 3.83
CA GLY A 131 -11.72 -11.37 2.67
C GLY A 131 -11.60 -12.60 1.76
N THR A 132 -10.47 -13.31 1.80
CA THR A 132 -10.29 -14.58 1.09
C THR A 132 -10.70 -15.77 1.96
N ILE A 133 -10.17 -15.84 3.19
CA ILE A 133 -10.36 -16.97 4.10
C ILE A 133 -11.83 -17.07 4.56
N GLY A 134 -12.48 -15.95 4.80
CA GLY A 134 -13.87 -15.87 5.27
C GLY A 134 -14.92 -16.00 4.18
N HIS A 135 -14.57 -16.36 2.96
CA HIS A 135 -15.54 -16.53 1.88
C HIS A 135 -16.48 -17.72 2.20
N PRO A 136 -17.82 -17.56 2.04
CA PRO A 136 -18.79 -18.61 2.40
C PRO A 136 -18.54 -19.97 1.72
N MET A 137 -17.97 -19.95 0.52
CA MET A 137 -17.65 -21.16 -0.26
C MET A 137 -16.19 -21.61 -0.10
N GLY A 138 -15.49 -21.10 0.90
CA GLY A 138 -14.12 -21.50 1.21
C GLY A 138 -13.05 -20.63 0.53
N ILE A 139 -11.79 -20.90 0.90
CA ILE A 139 -10.61 -20.10 0.53
C ILE A 139 -10.42 -20.02 -0.98
N GLN A 140 -10.60 -21.13 -1.69
CA GLN A 140 -10.41 -21.16 -3.15
C GLN A 140 -11.40 -20.24 -3.87
N ALA A 141 -12.66 -20.26 -3.46
CA ALA A 141 -13.67 -19.37 -4.00
C ALA A 141 -13.36 -17.90 -3.69
N GLY A 142 -12.87 -17.60 -2.48
CA GLY A 142 -12.42 -16.27 -2.08
C GLY A 142 -11.24 -15.77 -2.92
N ALA A 143 -10.26 -16.62 -3.16
CA ALA A 143 -9.10 -16.29 -4.02
C ALA A 143 -9.55 -16.05 -5.46
N THR A 144 -10.42 -16.91 -6.01
CA THR A 144 -10.99 -16.74 -7.34
C THR A 144 -11.78 -15.44 -7.46
N ALA A 145 -12.62 -15.10 -6.46
CA ALA A 145 -13.38 -13.86 -6.46
C ALA A 145 -12.49 -12.62 -6.51
N ASN A 146 -11.42 -12.58 -5.71
CA ASN A 146 -10.45 -11.48 -5.72
C ASN A 146 -9.75 -11.37 -7.08
N ARG A 147 -9.35 -12.49 -7.68
CA ARG A 147 -8.68 -12.51 -8.97
C ARG A 147 -9.59 -12.05 -10.11
N VAL A 148 -10.80 -12.57 -10.17
CA VAL A 148 -11.79 -12.20 -11.19
C VAL A 148 -12.16 -10.71 -11.08
N ALA A 149 -12.38 -10.20 -9.86
CA ALA A 149 -12.66 -8.79 -9.66
C ALA A 149 -11.51 -7.90 -10.15
N LEU A 150 -10.26 -8.26 -9.83
CA LEU A 150 -9.09 -7.51 -10.30
C LEU A 150 -8.98 -7.51 -11.83
N GLU A 151 -9.09 -8.66 -12.45
CA GLU A 151 -9.00 -8.79 -13.92
C GLU A 151 -10.11 -8.01 -14.62
N ALA A 152 -11.34 -8.10 -14.12
CA ALA A 152 -12.48 -7.37 -14.67
C ALA A 152 -12.26 -5.85 -14.61
N MET A 153 -11.77 -5.34 -13.45
CA MET A 153 -11.52 -3.90 -13.29
C MET A 153 -10.40 -3.40 -14.20
N VAL A 154 -9.30 -4.14 -14.28
CA VAL A 154 -8.17 -3.78 -15.15
C VAL A 154 -8.60 -3.79 -16.61
N LEU A 155 -9.35 -4.81 -17.05
CA LEU A 155 -9.85 -4.92 -18.41
C LEU A 155 -10.82 -3.78 -18.76
N ALA A 156 -11.81 -3.51 -17.90
CA ALA A 156 -12.77 -2.45 -18.11
C ALA A 156 -12.09 -1.07 -18.25
N ARG A 157 -11.11 -0.79 -17.39
CA ARG A 157 -10.32 0.44 -17.47
C ARG A 157 -9.53 0.54 -18.78
N ASN A 158 -8.87 -0.53 -19.20
CA ASN A 158 -8.09 -0.56 -20.42
C ASN A 158 -8.97 -0.39 -21.69
N GLU A 159 -10.21 -0.80 -21.62
CA GLU A 159 -11.23 -0.61 -22.66
C GLU A 159 -11.97 0.73 -22.54
N GLY A 160 -11.66 1.55 -21.55
CA GLY A 160 -12.32 2.85 -21.31
C GLY A 160 -13.77 2.73 -20.83
N ARG A 161 -14.16 1.58 -20.28
CA ARG A 161 -15.50 1.36 -19.70
C ARG A 161 -15.57 1.86 -18.28
N ASP A 162 -16.75 2.35 -17.90
CA ASP A 162 -17.04 2.79 -16.54
C ASP A 162 -17.48 1.60 -15.68
N TYR A 163 -16.52 1.00 -14.97
CA TYR A 163 -16.79 -0.16 -14.11
C TYR A 163 -17.62 0.15 -12.86
N PHE A 164 -17.87 1.42 -12.52
CA PHE A 164 -18.83 1.79 -11.48
C PHE A 164 -20.27 1.65 -11.93
N ARG A 165 -20.50 1.73 -13.24
CA ARG A 165 -21.86 1.65 -13.84
C ARG A 165 -22.15 0.31 -14.49
N GLU A 166 -21.12 -0.40 -14.92
CA GLU A 166 -21.23 -1.63 -15.73
C GLU A 166 -20.78 -2.90 -14.97
N GLY A 167 -20.33 -2.75 -13.71
CA GLY A 167 -19.78 -3.85 -12.88
C GLY A 167 -20.77 -4.54 -11.98
#